data_57b8e46bed675531bcf4aa6a8e098b6d
#
_entry.id   57b8e46bed675531bcf4aa6a8e098b6d
#
_cell.length_a   1.000
_cell.length_b   1.000
_cell.length_c   1.000
_cell.angle_alpha   90.00
_cell.angle_beta   90.00
_cell.angle_gamma   90.00
#
_symmetry.space_group_name_H-M   'P 1'
#
loop_
_entity.id
_entity.type
_entity.pdbx_description
1 polymer ?
#
loop_
_entity_poly.entity_id
_entity_poly.type
_entity_poly.pdbx_seq_one_letter_code
_entity_poly.pdbx_strand_id
1 'polypeptide(L)'
;GLTQCGVPTFEYRTFPTVFWDVFGKEGHPVRTTVSEMGPTLLARLMNLNDTQAGVLSILFRVADDENMLLLDLKDLKAMLAYVGEHAKEYTLDYGNVSMASVGAIQRAVAMLEDEGGNAFFGEPALNIADWMQLDESGRGVINILAADVLYRKPRLYSTFLLWMLSELYELLPECGDLDKPRMVFFFDEAHLLFDDCPKALLETLEQVVRLIRSKGVGVYFVTQNPCDIPMSILGQLGNRVQHALRAYTPLDQKAVRTAAMTFRANPAFDTAEAITTLKTGEALVSFLDADGAPSIVERATILPPQSAMNAI
;
A
#
# COMPACT_ATOMS: atom_id res chain seq x y z
N GLY A 1 1.03 -0.70 -37.29
CA GLY A 1 0.37 -1.32 -36.18
C GLY A 1 1.21 -2.40 -35.48
N LEU A 2 0.58 -3.32 -34.80
CA LEU A 2 1.21 -4.35 -33.95
C LEU A 2 2.23 -5.22 -34.70
N THR A 3 1.97 -5.49 -35.97
CA THR A 3 2.90 -6.25 -36.85
C THR A 3 4.25 -5.56 -37.01
N GLN A 4 4.30 -4.23 -36.98
CA GLN A 4 5.54 -3.44 -37.02
C GLN A 4 6.35 -3.52 -35.74
N CYS A 5 5.68 -3.86 -34.62
CA CYS A 5 6.29 -4.06 -33.30
C CYS A 5 6.69 -5.55 -33.06
N GLY A 6 6.64 -6.40 -34.07
CA GLY A 6 7.03 -7.81 -33.97
C GLY A 6 5.98 -8.68 -33.23
N VAL A 7 4.74 -8.22 -33.07
CA VAL A 7 3.64 -8.99 -32.51
C VAL A 7 2.80 -9.56 -33.64
N PRO A 8 2.99 -10.83 -34.02
CA PRO A 8 2.34 -11.42 -35.19
C PRO A 8 0.84 -11.64 -34.98
N THR A 9 0.41 -11.91 -33.76
CA THR A 9 -0.99 -12.13 -33.43
C THR A 9 -1.31 -11.40 -32.14
N PHE A 10 -2.43 -10.66 -32.12
CA PHE A 10 -2.96 -10.00 -30.95
C PHE A 10 -4.40 -10.46 -30.73
N GLU A 11 -4.65 -11.02 -29.55
CA GLU A 11 -5.97 -11.50 -29.17
C GLU A 11 -6.39 -10.83 -27.88
N TYR A 12 -7.63 -10.37 -27.83
CA TYR A 12 -8.25 -9.95 -26.57
C TYR A 12 -8.51 -11.18 -25.70
N ARG A 13 -8.29 -10.98 -24.38
CA ARG A 13 -8.48 -12.03 -23.37
C ARG A 13 -9.27 -11.49 -22.20
N THR A 14 -10.01 -12.37 -21.55
CA THR A 14 -10.60 -12.11 -20.23
C THR A 14 -9.58 -12.48 -19.15
N PHE A 15 -9.64 -11.76 -18.06
CA PHE A 15 -8.78 -11.99 -16.90
C PHE A 15 -9.65 -12.23 -15.66
N PRO A 16 -9.30 -13.21 -14.80
CA PRO A 16 -10.01 -13.43 -13.56
C PRO A 16 -9.82 -12.19 -12.67
N THR A 17 -10.92 -11.54 -12.29
CA THR A 17 -10.86 -10.29 -11.55
C THR A 17 -11.83 -10.32 -10.39
N VAL A 18 -11.38 -9.88 -9.21
CA VAL A 18 -12.17 -9.73 -7.99
C VAL A 18 -12.08 -8.29 -7.51
N PHE A 19 -13.23 -7.72 -7.17
CA PHE A 19 -13.33 -6.37 -6.63
C PHE A 19 -13.46 -6.41 -5.11
N TRP A 20 -12.74 -5.51 -4.45
CA TRP A 20 -12.69 -5.34 -3.01
C TRP A 20 -13.05 -3.91 -2.63
N ASP A 21 -13.71 -3.73 -1.51
CA ASP A 21 -14.07 -2.42 -0.98
C ASP A 21 -14.15 -2.48 0.55
N VAL A 22 -13.47 -1.59 1.25
CA VAL A 22 -13.55 -1.49 2.71
C VAL A 22 -14.99 -1.28 3.19
N PHE A 23 -15.82 -0.58 2.41
CA PHE A 23 -17.21 -0.30 2.75
C PHE A 23 -18.20 -1.37 2.23
N GLY A 24 -17.72 -2.34 1.43
CA GLY A 24 -18.54 -3.43 0.90
C GLY A 24 -19.65 -3.01 -0.07
N LYS A 25 -19.51 -1.86 -0.74
CA LYS A 25 -20.50 -1.34 -1.69
C LYS A 25 -20.18 -1.73 -3.14
N GLU A 26 -18.92 -1.68 -3.51
CA GLU A 26 -18.45 -1.89 -4.88
C GLU A 26 -17.64 -3.19 -5.02
N GLY A 27 -17.47 -3.95 -3.94
CA GLY A 27 -16.73 -5.21 -3.94
C GLY A 27 -16.91 -5.99 -2.65
N HIS A 28 -16.18 -7.09 -2.53
CA HIS A 28 -16.13 -7.85 -1.29
C HIS A 28 -15.55 -7.00 -0.17
N PRO A 29 -16.12 -7.04 1.05
CA PRO A 29 -15.63 -6.26 2.16
C PRO A 29 -14.21 -6.70 2.55
N VAL A 30 -13.33 -5.73 2.78
CA VAL A 30 -12.01 -5.96 3.38
C VAL A 30 -12.08 -5.57 4.84
N ARG A 31 -11.82 -6.53 5.73
CA ARG A 31 -11.87 -6.34 7.17
C ARG A 31 -10.68 -6.98 7.87
N THR A 32 -10.40 -6.46 9.06
CA THR A 32 -9.50 -7.10 10.02
C THR A 32 -10.08 -6.96 11.43
N THR A 33 -9.65 -7.80 12.35
CA THR A 33 -10.05 -7.63 13.75
C THR A 33 -9.09 -6.67 14.48
N VAL A 34 -9.57 -6.10 15.57
CA VAL A 34 -8.73 -5.29 16.47
C VAL A 34 -7.59 -6.14 17.03
N SER A 35 -7.88 -7.41 17.39
CA SER A 35 -6.87 -8.36 17.86
C SER A 35 -5.76 -8.61 16.85
N GLU A 36 -6.11 -8.85 15.57
CA GLU A 36 -5.12 -9.05 14.49
C GLU A 36 -4.28 -7.80 14.21
N MET A 37 -4.89 -6.61 14.24
CA MET A 37 -4.16 -5.35 14.10
C MET A 37 -3.11 -5.18 15.20
N GLY A 38 -3.45 -5.56 16.41
CA GLY A 38 -2.60 -5.48 17.59
C GLY A 38 -2.35 -4.07 18.13
N PRO A 39 -1.83 -3.97 19.36
CA PRO A 39 -1.68 -2.69 20.06
C PRO A 39 -0.64 -1.79 19.43
N THR A 40 0.42 -2.32 18.85
CA THR A 40 1.53 -1.54 18.28
C THR A 40 1.10 -0.77 17.04
N LEU A 41 0.41 -1.43 16.10
CA LEU A 41 -0.09 -0.77 14.90
C LEU A 41 -1.18 0.24 15.24
N LEU A 42 -2.13 -0.14 16.10
CA LEU A 42 -3.18 0.77 16.56
C LEU A 42 -2.61 2.01 17.25
N ALA A 43 -1.61 1.87 18.13
CA ALA A 43 -0.97 3.01 18.79
C ALA A 43 -0.34 3.98 17.77
N ARG A 44 0.34 3.45 16.76
CA ARG A 44 0.93 4.27 15.68
C ARG A 44 -0.13 4.99 14.86
N LEU A 45 -1.20 4.29 14.47
CA LEU A 45 -2.31 4.83 13.71
C LEU A 45 -3.05 5.95 14.45
N MET A 46 -3.28 5.74 15.73
CA MET A 46 -3.93 6.71 16.59
C MET A 46 -3.00 7.83 17.06
N ASN A 47 -1.72 7.79 16.65
CA ASN A 47 -0.67 8.75 17.05
C ASN A 47 -0.58 8.91 18.58
N LEU A 48 -0.61 7.78 19.28
CA LEU A 48 -0.52 7.74 20.73
C LEU A 48 0.92 7.98 21.19
N ASN A 49 1.09 8.72 22.29
CA ASN A 49 2.39 8.80 22.94
C ASN A 49 2.73 7.51 23.71
N ASP A 50 3.97 7.38 24.18
CA ASP A 50 4.47 6.17 24.84
C ASP A 50 3.60 5.74 26.04
N THR A 51 3.11 6.71 26.84
CA THR A 51 2.24 6.42 27.99
C THR A 51 0.90 5.85 27.55
N GLN A 52 0.29 6.43 26.52
CA GLN A 52 -0.99 5.98 25.96
C GLN A 52 -0.85 4.64 25.27
N ALA A 53 0.24 4.45 24.49
CA ALA A 53 0.57 3.18 23.87
C ALA A 53 0.80 2.07 24.91
N GLY A 54 1.44 2.39 26.04
CA GLY A 54 1.58 1.49 27.18
C GLY A 54 0.23 1.06 27.76
N VAL A 55 -0.72 1.99 27.95
CA VAL A 55 -2.07 1.67 28.42
C VAL A 55 -2.82 0.80 27.42
N LEU A 56 -2.69 1.07 26.10
CA LEU A 56 -3.28 0.22 25.07
C LEU A 56 -2.69 -1.19 25.09
N SER A 57 -1.38 -1.33 25.28
CA SER A 57 -0.71 -2.63 25.40
C SER A 57 -1.17 -3.42 26.64
N ILE A 58 -1.39 -2.72 27.77
CA ILE A 58 -1.96 -3.35 28.97
C ILE A 58 -3.36 -3.88 28.69
N LEU A 59 -4.20 -3.10 28.00
CA LEU A 59 -5.55 -3.49 27.61
C LEU A 59 -5.55 -4.80 26.80
N PHE A 60 -4.67 -4.91 25.80
CA PHE A 60 -4.56 -6.14 25.01
C PHE A 60 -4.10 -7.32 25.83
N ARG A 61 -3.15 -7.14 26.76
CA ARG A 61 -2.71 -8.21 27.67
C ARG A 61 -3.84 -8.69 28.56
N VAL A 62 -4.59 -7.76 29.17
CA VAL A 62 -5.75 -8.12 29.99
C VAL A 62 -6.79 -8.87 29.16
N ALA A 63 -7.05 -8.42 27.93
CA ALA A 63 -7.97 -9.10 27.03
C ALA A 63 -7.50 -10.54 26.73
N ASP A 64 -6.21 -10.75 26.48
CA ASP A 64 -5.62 -12.07 26.21
C ASP A 64 -5.70 -12.98 27.44
N ASP A 65 -5.34 -12.48 28.62
CA ASP A 65 -5.34 -13.25 29.88
C ASP A 65 -6.77 -13.65 30.31
N GLU A 66 -7.75 -12.81 30.00
CA GLU A 66 -9.18 -13.04 30.26
C GLU A 66 -9.88 -13.79 29.10
N ASN A 67 -9.15 -14.18 28.05
CA ASN A 67 -9.68 -14.81 26.83
C ASN A 67 -10.79 -13.99 26.14
N MET A 68 -10.68 -12.66 26.17
CA MET A 68 -11.59 -11.75 25.50
C MET A 68 -11.06 -11.38 24.12
N LEU A 69 -11.77 -11.76 23.06
CA LEU A 69 -11.44 -11.37 21.70
C LEU A 69 -11.88 -9.92 21.45
N LEU A 70 -10.98 -9.14 20.87
CA LEU A 70 -11.27 -7.79 20.41
C LEU A 70 -11.53 -7.84 18.89
N LEU A 71 -12.78 -8.00 18.51
CA LEU A 71 -13.15 -8.18 17.10
C LEU A 71 -13.32 -6.85 16.38
N ASP A 72 -14.00 -5.92 17.01
CA ASP A 72 -14.34 -4.63 16.43
C ASP A 72 -14.03 -3.43 17.37
N LEU A 73 -14.34 -2.22 16.91
CA LEU A 73 -14.11 -1.01 17.71
C LEU A 73 -15.03 -0.91 18.93
N LYS A 74 -16.16 -1.62 18.95
CA LYS A 74 -17.07 -1.64 20.13
C LYS A 74 -16.45 -2.47 21.23
N ASP A 75 -15.84 -3.62 20.90
CA ASP A 75 -15.11 -4.44 21.85
C ASP A 75 -13.93 -3.65 22.45
N LEU A 76 -13.16 -2.95 21.60
CA LEU A 76 -12.06 -2.10 22.05
C LEU A 76 -12.54 -1.01 23.02
N LYS A 77 -13.67 -0.36 22.72
CA LYS A 77 -14.26 0.68 23.61
C LYS A 77 -14.77 0.09 24.92
N ALA A 78 -15.42 -1.06 24.86
CA ALA A 78 -15.89 -1.76 26.07
C ALA A 78 -14.72 -2.15 26.96
N MET A 79 -13.65 -2.69 26.35
CA MET A 79 -12.44 -3.07 27.09
C MET A 79 -11.69 -1.86 27.67
N LEU A 80 -11.66 -0.72 26.95
CA LEU A 80 -11.12 0.54 27.47
C LEU A 80 -11.87 1.03 28.71
N ALA A 81 -13.19 0.95 28.69
CA ALA A 81 -14.02 1.31 29.85
C ALA A 81 -13.75 0.35 31.02
N TYR A 82 -13.76 -0.94 30.77
CA TYR A 82 -13.53 -1.99 31.76
C TYR A 82 -12.16 -1.82 32.46
N VAL A 83 -11.08 -1.72 31.69
CA VAL A 83 -9.73 -1.53 32.24
C VAL A 83 -9.61 -0.19 32.98
N GLY A 84 -10.29 0.85 32.53
CA GLY A 84 -10.34 2.14 33.21
C GLY A 84 -11.03 2.07 34.59
N GLU A 85 -12.16 1.37 34.67
CA GLU A 85 -12.91 1.17 35.92
C GLU A 85 -12.13 0.32 36.92
N HIS A 86 -11.39 -0.71 36.46
CA HIS A 86 -10.62 -1.63 37.26
C HIS A 86 -9.12 -1.29 37.33
N ALA A 87 -8.73 -0.06 36.96
CA ALA A 87 -7.33 0.38 36.85
C ALA A 87 -6.47 0.07 38.10
N LYS A 88 -7.06 0.15 39.31
CA LYS A 88 -6.35 -0.16 40.56
C LYS A 88 -5.97 -1.63 40.69
N GLU A 89 -6.80 -2.52 40.20
CA GLU A 89 -6.58 -3.97 40.25
C GLU A 89 -5.43 -4.37 39.33
N TYR A 90 -5.34 -3.75 38.14
CA TYR A 90 -4.32 -4.03 37.15
C TYR A 90 -2.99 -3.33 37.39
N THR A 91 -2.92 -2.31 38.26
CA THR A 91 -1.72 -1.50 38.49
C THR A 91 -0.53 -2.33 38.98
N LEU A 92 -0.77 -3.34 39.82
CA LEU A 92 0.30 -4.17 40.39
C LEU A 92 0.88 -5.16 39.37
N ASP A 93 0.06 -5.71 38.52
CA ASP A 93 0.44 -6.78 37.59
C ASP A 93 0.89 -6.25 36.22
N TYR A 94 0.28 -5.17 35.75
CA TYR A 94 0.49 -4.67 34.38
C TYR A 94 1.04 -3.23 34.33
N GLY A 95 0.94 -2.46 35.42
CA GLY A 95 1.39 -1.08 35.48
C GLY A 95 0.25 -0.06 35.55
N ASN A 96 0.61 1.21 35.65
CA ASN A 96 -0.34 2.28 35.89
C ASN A 96 -1.22 2.61 34.68
N VAL A 97 -2.53 2.52 34.86
CA VAL A 97 -3.54 2.94 33.88
C VAL A 97 -4.16 4.25 34.31
N SER A 98 -3.81 5.35 33.64
CA SER A 98 -4.38 6.66 33.91
C SER A 98 -5.67 6.91 33.13
N MET A 99 -6.69 7.49 33.80
CA MET A 99 -7.93 7.89 33.13
C MET A 99 -7.71 8.92 32.01
N ALA A 100 -6.66 9.74 32.10
CA ALA A 100 -6.29 10.67 31.05
C ALA A 100 -5.86 9.94 29.77
N SER A 101 -5.10 8.85 29.91
CA SER A 101 -4.69 8.00 28.78
C SER A 101 -5.88 7.24 28.19
N VAL A 102 -6.73 6.66 29.04
CA VAL A 102 -7.98 6.00 28.58
C VAL A 102 -8.82 6.98 27.76
N GLY A 103 -9.07 8.19 28.27
CA GLY A 103 -9.83 9.20 27.54
C GLY A 103 -9.18 9.67 26.23
N ALA A 104 -7.84 9.69 26.15
CA ALA A 104 -7.13 10.00 24.91
C ALA A 104 -7.32 8.90 23.86
N ILE A 105 -7.21 7.63 24.26
CA ILE A 105 -7.43 6.49 23.37
C ILE A 105 -8.89 6.45 22.89
N GLN A 106 -9.86 6.68 23.80
CA GLN A 106 -11.28 6.72 23.42
C GLN A 106 -11.57 7.79 22.36
N ARG A 107 -10.97 8.99 22.46
CA ARG A 107 -11.10 10.02 21.43
C ARG A 107 -10.49 9.59 20.10
N ALA A 108 -9.35 8.94 20.12
CA ALA A 108 -8.71 8.45 18.90
C ALA A 108 -9.55 7.35 18.22
N VAL A 109 -10.15 6.45 18.99
CA VAL A 109 -11.09 5.43 18.48
C VAL A 109 -12.33 6.10 17.87
N ALA A 110 -12.91 7.11 18.53
CA ALA A 110 -14.06 7.84 18.01
C ALA A 110 -13.75 8.51 16.66
N MET A 111 -12.54 9.06 16.48
CA MET A 111 -12.12 9.61 15.19
C MET A 111 -12.02 8.56 14.07
N LEU A 112 -11.64 7.33 14.39
CA LEU A 112 -11.67 6.21 13.41
C LEU A 112 -13.10 5.81 13.08
N GLU A 113 -14.01 5.78 14.07
CA GLU A 113 -15.43 5.51 13.86
C GLU A 113 -16.07 6.55 12.93
N ASP A 114 -15.78 7.84 13.14
CA ASP A 114 -16.31 8.95 12.33
C ASP A 114 -15.89 8.83 10.85
N GLU A 115 -14.72 8.29 10.57
CA GLU A 115 -14.26 8.00 9.20
C GLU A 115 -14.81 6.68 8.65
N GLY A 116 -15.54 5.90 9.44
CA GLY A 116 -16.15 4.64 9.02
C GLY A 116 -15.31 3.40 9.39
N GLY A 117 -14.46 3.49 10.42
CA GLY A 117 -13.66 2.37 10.93
C GLY A 117 -14.48 1.13 11.27
N ASN A 118 -15.75 1.30 11.66
CA ASN A 118 -16.66 0.18 11.91
C ASN A 118 -16.94 -0.69 10.65
N ALA A 119 -16.64 -0.22 9.44
CA ALA A 119 -16.72 -1.04 8.23
C ALA A 119 -15.46 -1.89 8.05
N PHE A 120 -14.33 -1.39 8.52
CA PHE A 120 -13.03 -2.06 8.37
C PHE A 120 -12.72 -3.03 9.52
N PHE A 121 -13.05 -2.66 10.78
CA PHE A 121 -12.84 -3.54 11.92
C PHE A 121 -14.03 -4.47 12.12
N GLY A 122 -13.75 -5.78 12.11
CA GLY A 122 -14.73 -6.83 12.34
C GLY A 122 -14.47 -8.08 11.52
N GLU A 123 -15.35 -9.05 11.67
CA GLU A 123 -15.33 -10.30 10.93
C GLU A 123 -16.22 -10.28 9.67
N PRO A 124 -15.94 -11.13 8.68
CA PRO A 124 -14.78 -12.02 8.60
C PRO A 124 -13.50 -11.22 8.26
N ALA A 125 -12.40 -11.55 8.93
CA ALA A 125 -11.11 -10.96 8.63
C ALA A 125 -10.57 -11.50 7.30
N LEU A 126 -9.94 -10.62 6.51
CA LEU A 126 -9.31 -11.00 5.26
C LEU A 126 -7.98 -11.70 5.53
N ASN A 127 -7.81 -12.88 4.98
CA ASN A 127 -6.50 -13.49 4.86
C ASN A 127 -5.82 -12.97 3.57
N ILE A 128 -4.69 -12.33 3.70
CA ILE A 128 -3.91 -11.80 2.55
C ILE A 128 -3.55 -12.90 1.53
N ALA A 129 -3.41 -14.15 1.96
CA ALA A 129 -3.18 -15.29 1.08
C ALA A 129 -4.33 -15.48 0.06
N ASP A 130 -5.54 -15.02 0.36
CA ASP A 130 -6.68 -15.09 -0.55
C ASP A 130 -6.48 -14.22 -1.79
N TRP A 131 -5.64 -13.19 -1.72
CA TRP A 131 -5.28 -12.37 -2.87
C TRP A 131 -4.26 -13.02 -3.81
N MET A 132 -3.61 -14.11 -3.38
CA MET A 132 -2.62 -14.85 -4.17
C MET A 132 -3.19 -16.09 -4.84
N GLN A 133 -4.52 -16.22 -4.92
CA GLN A 133 -5.17 -17.36 -5.53
C GLN A 133 -5.00 -17.38 -7.05
N LEU A 134 -5.03 -18.59 -7.59
CA LEU A 134 -5.05 -18.85 -9.03
C LEU A 134 -6.45 -19.28 -9.44
N ASP A 135 -6.84 -18.98 -10.67
CA ASP A 135 -8.05 -19.53 -11.27
C ASP A 135 -7.85 -21.03 -11.66
N GLU A 136 -8.93 -21.67 -12.11
CA GLU A 136 -8.90 -23.08 -12.53
C GLU A 136 -7.90 -23.36 -13.67
N SER A 137 -7.51 -22.34 -14.41
CA SER A 137 -6.50 -22.44 -15.49
C SER A 137 -5.06 -22.18 -15.04
N GLY A 138 -4.86 -21.90 -13.74
CA GLY A 138 -3.56 -21.58 -13.14
C GLY A 138 -3.11 -20.13 -13.36
N ARG A 139 -4.01 -19.21 -13.74
CA ARG A 139 -3.71 -17.78 -13.88
C ARG A 139 -3.95 -17.07 -12.54
N GLY A 140 -3.08 -16.10 -12.25
CA GLY A 140 -3.27 -15.23 -11.09
C GLY A 140 -4.54 -14.39 -11.19
N VAL A 141 -5.26 -14.25 -10.08
CA VAL A 141 -6.43 -13.38 -9.97
C VAL A 141 -5.99 -11.93 -9.83
N ILE A 142 -6.64 -11.05 -10.59
CA ILE A 142 -6.46 -9.60 -10.48
C ILE A 142 -7.39 -9.10 -9.39
N ASN A 143 -6.82 -8.58 -8.30
CA ASN A 143 -7.56 -8.01 -7.19
C ASN A 143 -7.59 -6.49 -7.34
N ILE A 144 -8.79 -5.90 -7.40
CA ILE A 144 -8.98 -4.45 -7.55
C ILE A 144 -9.64 -3.92 -6.29
N LEU A 145 -8.95 -3.04 -5.56
CA LEU A 145 -9.52 -2.34 -4.43
C LEU A 145 -10.13 -1.01 -4.88
N ALA A 146 -11.43 -0.85 -4.68
CA ALA A 146 -12.11 0.43 -4.85
C ALA A 146 -11.71 1.38 -3.71
N ALA A 147 -10.92 2.39 -4.02
CA ALA A 147 -10.33 3.29 -3.02
C ALA A 147 -10.83 4.74 -3.12
N ASP A 148 -11.75 5.07 -4.03
CA ASP A 148 -12.26 6.41 -4.30
C ASP A 148 -12.95 7.06 -3.09
N VAL A 149 -13.65 6.28 -2.27
CA VAL A 149 -14.22 6.72 -1.00
C VAL A 149 -13.19 6.65 0.12
N LEU A 150 -12.36 5.61 0.13
CA LEU A 150 -11.42 5.34 1.20
C LEU A 150 -10.34 6.44 1.30
N TYR A 151 -9.75 6.89 0.17
CA TYR A 151 -8.70 7.89 0.23
C TYR A 151 -9.18 9.26 0.74
N ARG A 152 -10.49 9.55 0.67
CA ARG A 152 -11.09 10.77 1.26
C ARG A 152 -11.19 10.70 2.79
N LYS A 153 -10.81 9.59 3.38
CA LYS A 153 -10.83 9.31 4.82
C LYS A 153 -9.41 8.99 5.29
N PRO A 154 -8.56 10.02 5.48
CA PRO A 154 -7.11 9.85 5.53
C PRO A 154 -6.63 8.95 6.68
N ARG A 155 -7.32 8.95 7.82
CA ARG A 155 -6.97 8.07 8.93
C ARG A 155 -7.29 6.61 8.60
N LEU A 156 -8.49 6.35 8.07
CA LEU A 156 -8.91 5.00 7.70
C LEU A 156 -8.06 4.47 6.54
N TYR A 157 -7.73 5.32 5.57
CA TYR A 157 -6.84 4.96 4.46
C TYR A 157 -5.44 4.57 4.97
N SER A 158 -4.86 5.39 5.84
CA SER A 158 -3.57 5.10 6.46
C SER A 158 -3.62 3.84 7.32
N THR A 159 -4.74 3.61 8.04
CA THR A 159 -4.99 2.41 8.84
C THR A 159 -4.97 1.17 7.97
N PHE A 160 -5.77 1.20 6.92
CA PHE A 160 -5.85 0.09 5.96
C PHE A 160 -4.49 -0.23 5.34
N LEU A 161 -3.79 0.77 4.82
CA LEU A 161 -2.49 0.56 4.18
C LEU A 161 -1.44 0.05 5.15
N LEU A 162 -1.38 0.60 6.35
CA LEU A 162 -0.41 0.18 7.35
C LEU A 162 -0.66 -1.27 7.77
N TRP A 163 -1.91 -1.65 7.98
CA TRP A 163 -2.29 -3.03 8.25
C TRP A 163 -1.91 -3.95 7.08
N MET A 164 -2.34 -3.65 5.87
CA MET A 164 -2.10 -4.47 4.69
C MET A 164 -0.60 -4.70 4.44
N LEU A 165 0.20 -3.64 4.53
CA LEU A 165 1.64 -3.73 4.30
C LEU A 165 2.35 -4.50 5.42
N SER A 166 1.90 -4.36 6.67
CA SER A 166 2.45 -5.12 7.80
C SER A 166 2.11 -6.60 7.69
N GLU A 167 0.87 -6.94 7.36
CA GLU A 167 0.42 -8.31 7.11
C GLU A 167 1.23 -8.98 5.99
N LEU A 168 1.42 -8.28 4.88
CA LEU A 168 2.25 -8.76 3.78
C LEU A 168 3.69 -9.06 4.23
N TYR A 169 4.23 -8.16 5.04
CA TYR A 169 5.60 -8.31 5.50
C TYR A 169 5.76 -9.44 6.52
N GLU A 170 4.78 -9.61 7.42
CA GLU A 170 4.84 -10.59 8.49
C GLU A 170 4.47 -12.01 8.03
N LEU A 171 3.40 -12.13 7.24
CA LEU A 171 2.85 -13.45 6.86
C LEU A 171 3.60 -14.13 5.72
N LEU A 172 4.20 -13.36 4.80
CA LEU A 172 4.88 -13.97 3.67
C LEU A 172 6.26 -14.49 4.06
N PRO A 173 6.54 -15.77 3.75
CA PRO A 173 7.86 -16.35 4.01
C PRO A 173 8.92 -15.76 3.09
N GLU A 174 10.14 -15.72 3.55
CA GLU A 174 11.30 -15.47 2.69
C GLU A 174 11.40 -16.55 1.62
N CYS A 175 11.46 -16.16 0.35
CA CYS A 175 11.56 -17.09 -0.78
C CYS A 175 12.79 -16.86 -1.64
N GLY A 176 13.63 -15.91 -1.27
CA GLY A 176 14.79 -15.55 -2.08
C GLY A 176 14.41 -14.88 -3.41
N ASP A 177 15.33 -14.90 -4.35
CA ASP A 177 15.10 -14.35 -5.69
C ASP A 177 14.36 -15.37 -6.56
N LEU A 178 13.10 -15.10 -6.83
CA LEU A 178 12.27 -15.88 -7.72
C LEU A 178 12.34 -15.33 -9.15
N ASP A 179 12.22 -16.20 -10.15
CA ASP A 179 12.14 -15.79 -11.58
C ASP A 179 10.92 -14.90 -11.85
N LYS A 180 9.84 -15.10 -11.10
CA LYS A 180 8.61 -14.30 -11.18
C LYS A 180 8.08 -14.01 -9.78
N PRO A 181 7.54 -12.81 -9.54
CA PRO A 181 6.90 -12.51 -8.27
C PRO A 181 5.64 -13.37 -8.08
N ARG A 182 5.35 -13.72 -6.83
CA ARG A 182 4.10 -14.40 -6.44
C ARG A 182 2.92 -13.45 -6.44
N MET A 183 3.18 -12.19 -6.15
CA MET A 183 2.19 -11.12 -6.09
C MET A 183 2.80 -9.81 -6.57
N VAL A 184 1.98 -8.97 -7.18
CA VAL A 184 2.39 -7.63 -7.62
C VAL A 184 1.36 -6.62 -7.16
N PHE A 185 1.82 -5.55 -6.50
CA PHE A 185 1.00 -4.41 -6.12
C PHE A 185 1.21 -3.25 -7.07
N PHE A 186 0.11 -2.66 -7.51
CA PHE A 186 0.09 -1.40 -8.22
C PHE A 186 -0.57 -0.33 -7.34
N PHE A 187 0.18 0.68 -6.96
CA PHE A 187 -0.34 1.89 -6.34
C PHE A 187 -0.56 2.92 -7.42
N ASP A 188 -1.80 2.97 -7.91
CA ASP A 188 -2.22 3.98 -8.87
C ASP A 188 -2.43 5.32 -8.15
N GLU A 189 -2.20 6.44 -8.85
CA GLU A 189 -2.19 7.80 -8.28
C GLU A 189 -1.35 7.87 -7.00
N ALA A 190 -0.11 7.39 -7.07
CA ALA A 190 0.77 7.21 -5.91
C ALA A 190 1.00 8.48 -5.09
N HIS A 191 0.76 9.68 -5.66
CA HIS A 191 0.79 10.92 -4.89
C HIS A 191 -0.17 10.91 -3.70
N LEU A 192 -1.35 10.27 -3.84
CA LEU A 192 -2.32 10.14 -2.74
C LEU A 192 -1.79 9.32 -1.56
N LEU A 193 -0.81 8.46 -1.81
CA LEU A 193 -0.17 7.66 -0.77
C LEU A 193 0.82 8.49 0.06
N PHE A 194 1.43 9.51 -0.53
CA PHE A 194 2.51 10.29 0.07
C PHE A 194 2.07 11.68 0.54
N ASP A 195 0.96 12.20 0.01
CA ASP A 195 0.38 13.48 0.45
C ASP A 195 -0.13 13.34 1.89
N ASP A 196 0.35 14.21 2.78
CA ASP A 196 0.02 14.19 4.21
C ASP A 196 0.20 12.82 4.89
N CYS A 197 1.12 11.99 4.36
CA CYS A 197 1.38 10.64 4.83
C CYS A 197 1.87 10.66 6.28
N PRO A 198 1.21 9.93 7.21
CA PRO A 198 1.71 9.78 8.56
C PRO A 198 3.12 9.17 8.56
N LYS A 199 4.00 9.67 9.44
CA LYS A 199 5.38 9.21 9.53
C LYS A 199 5.49 7.68 9.67
N ALA A 200 4.62 7.09 10.47
CA ALA A 200 4.58 5.63 10.68
C ALA A 200 4.28 4.86 9.38
N LEU A 201 3.37 5.36 8.54
CA LEU A 201 3.06 4.74 7.25
C LEU A 201 4.24 4.89 6.28
N LEU A 202 4.86 6.07 6.22
CA LEU A 202 6.03 6.29 5.37
C LEU A 202 7.20 5.37 5.74
N GLU A 203 7.52 5.24 7.03
CA GLU A 203 8.57 4.32 7.52
C GLU A 203 8.26 2.86 7.17
N THR A 204 7.00 2.44 7.27
CA THR A 204 6.58 1.09 6.88
C THR A 204 6.68 0.88 5.37
N LEU A 205 6.26 1.86 4.56
CA LEU A 205 6.43 1.82 3.10
C LEU A 205 7.89 1.70 2.69
N GLU A 206 8.79 2.50 3.28
CA GLU A 206 10.22 2.42 3.02
C GLU A 206 10.80 1.05 3.37
N GLN A 207 10.40 0.48 4.49
CA GLN A 207 10.82 -0.85 4.92
C GLN A 207 10.29 -1.92 3.96
N VAL A 208 9.00 -1.87 3.61
CA VAL A 208 8.37 -2.82 2.69
C VAL A 208 9.02 -2.77 1.32
N VAL A 209 9.18 -1.58 0.72
CA VAL A 209 9.79 -1.44 -0.61
C VAL A 209 11.22 -2.00 -0.63
N ARG A 210 11.96 -1.86 0.47
CA ARG A 210 13.33 -2.38 0.59
C ARG A 210 13.40 -3.90 0.66
N LEU A 211 12.47 -4.53 1.36
CA LEU A 211 12.59 -5.94 1.77
C LEU A 211 11.60 -6.87 1.11
N ILE A 212 10.52 -6.36 0.52
CA ILE A 212 9.41 -7.18 0.04
C ILE A 212 9.79 -8.09 -1.14
N ARG A 213 10.86 -7.74 -1.86
CA ARG A 213 11.37 -8.56 -2.97
C ARG A 213 11.77 -9.96 -2.50
N SER A 214 12.44 -10.07 -1.34
CA SER A 214 12.83 -11.36 -0.76
C SER A 214 11.65 -12.26 -0.41
N LYS A 215 10.45 -11.68 -0.30
CA LYS A 215 9.19 -12.38 -0.07
C LYS A 215 8.41 -12.68 -1.38
N GLY A 216 9.03 -12.42 -2.52
CA GLY A 216 8.47 -12.67 -3.84
C GLY A 216 7.35 -11.71 -4.24
N VAL A 217 7.36 -10.48 -3.73
CA VAL A 217 6.37 -9.45 -4.06
C VAL A 217 7.01 -8.30 -4.84
N GLY A 218 6.36 -7.90 -5.93
CA GLY A 218 6.70 -6.71 -6.70
C GLY A 218 5.80 -5.52 -6.32
N VAL A 219 6.36 -4.32 -6.31
CA VAL A 219 5.61 -3.09 -6.04
C VAL A 219 5.83 -2.10 -7.18
N TYR A 220 4.74 -1.57 -7.71
CA TYR A 220 4.73 -0.53 -8.74
C TYR A 220 4.02 0.71 -8.22
N PHE A 221 4.66 1.86 -8.39
CA PHE A 221 4.05 3.15 -8.15
C PHE A 221 3.75 3.82 -9.49
N VAL A 222 2.51 4.21 -9.70
CA VAL A 222 2.05 4.91 -10.89
C VAL A 222 1.65 6.33 -10.48
N THR A 223 2.27 7.32 -11.10
CA THR A 223 2.00 8.74 -10.80
C THR A 223 2.12 9.59 -12.05
N GLN A 224 1.45 10.73 -12.06
CA GLN A 224 1.51 11.72 -13.14
C GLN A 224 2.75 12.62 -13.02
N ASN A 225 3.33 12.74 -11.83
CA ASN A 225 4.48 13.59 -11.58
C ASN A 225 5.57 12.81 -10.82
N PRO A 226 6.77 12.66 -11.39
CA PRO A 226 7.87 11.94 -10.74
C PRO A 226 8.36 12.59 -9.44
N CYS A 227 7.99 13.83 -9.16
CA CYS A 227 8.34 14.51 -7.91
C CYS A 227 7.42 14.14 -6.72
N ASP A 228 6.33 13.39 -6.95
CA ASP A 228 5.38 13.02 -5.91
C ASP A 228 5.90 11.89 -5.01
N ILE A 229 6.84 11.09 -5.51
CA ILE A 229 7.41 9.97 -4.76
C ILE A 229 8.61 10.48 -3.95
N PRO A 230 8.64 10.24 -2.62
CA PRO A 230 9.77 10.61 -1.77
C PRO A 230 11.09 10.03 -2.27
N MET A 231 12.17 10.81 -2.16
CA MET A 231 13.50 10.41 -2.64
C MET A 231 14.03 9.15 -1.96
N SER A 232 13.64 8.92 -0.71
CA SER A 232 13.99 7.70 0.05
C SER A 232 13.41 6.43 -0.58
N ILE A 233 12.22 6.51 -1.16
CA ILE A 233 11.57 5.41 -1.90
C ILE A 233 12.08 5.37 -3.33
N LEU A 234 12.10 6.53 -4.02
CA LEU A 234 12.52 6.61 -5.42
C LEU A 234 13.94 6.04 -5.65
N GLY A 235 14.83 6.24 -4.68
CA GLY A 235 16.19 5.69 -4.73
C GLY A 235 16.28 4.16 -4.65
N GLN A 236 15.21 3.48 -4.23
CA GLN A 236 15.13 2.02 -4.14
C GLN A 236 14.45 1.38 -5.37
N LEU A 237 13.79 2.20 -6.21
CA LEU A 237 13.12 1.73 -7.42
C LEU A 237 14.11 1.63 -8.57
N GLY A 238 14.57 0.42 -8.85
CA GLY A 238 15.55 0.16 -9.91
C GLY A 238 14.97 0.11 -11.33
N ASN A 239 13.68 -0.23 -11.45
CA ASN A 239 12.98 -0.32 -12.74
C ASN A 239 12.12 0.93 -12.97
N ARG A 240 12.18 1.50 -14.17
CA ARG A 240 11.49 2.75 -14.48
C ARG A 240 10.90 2.72 -15.88
N VAL A 241 9.66 3.21 -15.97
CA VAL A 241 8.95 3.45 -17.23
C VAL A 241 8.44 4.89 -17.20
N GLN A 242 8.91 5.74 -18.09
CA GLN A 242 8.55 7.14 -18.17
C GLN A 242 7.82 7.43 -19.49
N HIS A 243 6.54 7.76 -19.39
CA HIS A 243 5.77 8.27 -20.52
C HIS A 243 6.04 9.76 -20.75
N ALA A 244 5.48 10.32 -21.81
CA ALA A 244 5.65 11.73 -22.16
C ALA A 244 5.20 12.66 -21.02
N LEU A 245 6.03 13.62 -20.68
CA LEU A 245 5.66 14.79 -19.87
C LEU A 245 5.67 16.04 -20.75
N ARG A 246 4.67 16.89 -20.59
CA ARG A 246 4.62 18.19 -21.28
C ARG A 246 5.11 19.25 -20.31
N ALA A 247 6.06 20.07 -20.77
CA ALA A 247 6.74 21.04 -19.91
C ALA A 247 6.31 22.48 -20.27
N TYR A 248 5.06 22.82 -19.93
CA TYR A 248 4.51 24.16 -20.22
C TYR A 248 4.87 25.19 -19.14
N THR A 249 5.08 24.78 -17.91
CA THR A 249 5.40 25.63 -16.78
C THR A 249 6.81 25.37 -16.25
N PRO A 250 7.42 26.30 -15.47
CA PRO A 250 8.69 26.04 -14.79
C PRO A 250 8.65 24.80 -13.87
N LEU A 251 7.49 24.51 -13.27
CA LEU A 251 7.29 23.34 -12.43
C LEU A 251 7.36 22.05 -13.26
N ASP A 252 6.69 22.04 -14.44
CA ASP A 252 6.75 20.92 -15.36
C ASP A 252 8.18 20.66 -15.87
N GLN A 253 8.91 21.73 -16.16
CA GLN A 253 10.32 21.62 -16.57
C GLN A 253 11.19 21.02 -15.46
N LYS A 254 10.91 21.35 -14.19
CA LYS A 254 11.58 20.72 -13.05
C LYS A 254 11.25 19.23 -12.98
N ALA A 255 9.99 18.85 -13.17
CA ALA A 255 9.56 17.45 -13.17
C ALA A 255 10.27 16.64 -14.28
N VAL A 256 10.35 17.18 -15.51
CA VAL A 256 11.08 16.56 -16.63
C VAL A 256 12.57 16.40 -16.30
N ARG A 257 13.22 17.41 -15.75
CA ARG A 257 14.64 17.31 -15.35
C ARG A 257 14.84 16.26 -14.24
N THR A 258 13.97 16.26 -13.24
CA THR A 258 14.02 15.27 -12.16
C THR A 258 13.87 13.86 -12.74
N ALA A 259 12.88 13.61 -13.59
CA ALA A 259 12.71 12.34 -14.27
C ALA A 259 13.96 11.92 -15.05
N ALA A 260 14.50 12.82 -15.88
CA ALA A 260 15.68 12.56 -16.69
C ALA A 260 16.92 12.19 -15.86
N MET A 261 17.13 12.88 -14.73
CA MET A 261 18.27 12.62 -13.83
C MET A 261 18.19 11.25 -13.12
N THR A 262 17.01 10.63 -13.09
CA THR A 262 16.84 9.31 -12.47
C THR A 262 17.23 8.15 -13.37
N PHE A 263 17.49 8.41 -14.65
CA PHE A 263 17.93 7.40 -15.62
C PHE A 263 19.45 7.40 -15.79
N ARG A 264 20.00 6.23 -16.08
CA ARG A 264 21.35 6.13 -16.60
C ARG A 264 21.35 6.63 -18.04
N ALA A 265 22.08 7.72 -18.31
CA ALA A 265 22.06 8.42 -19.59
C ALA A 265 22.45 7.51 -20.77
N ASN A 266 21.75 7.71 -21.89
CA ASN A 266 22.10 7.11 -23.18
C ASN A 266 22.81 8.16 -24.01
N PRO A 267 24.05 7.91 -24.51
CA PRO A 267 24.79 8.87 -25.30
C PRO A 267 24.14 9.16 -26.67
N ALA A 268 23.18 8.36 -27.11
CA ALA A 268 22.53 8.50 -28.42
C ALA A 268 21.47 9.63 -28.46
N PHE A 269 20.95 10.09 -27.31
CA PHE A 269 19.94 11.15 -27.25
C PHE A 269 19.92 11.86 -25.90
N ASP A 270 19.38 13.09 -25.87
CA ASP A 270 19.10 13.80 -24.62
C ASP A 270 17.83 13.25 -23.98
N THR A 271 17.93 12.78 -22.73
CA THR A 271 16.82 12.13 -22.01
C THR A 271 15.69 13.11 -21.71
N ALA A 272 16.00 14.35 -21.34
CA ALA A 272 14.98 15.36 -21.02
C ALA A 272 14.22 15.79 -22.28
N GLU A 273 14.91 16.00 -23.39
CA GLU A 273 14.28 16.27 -24.69
C GLU A 273 13.42 15.09 -25.14
N ALA A 274 13.92 13.86 -25.01
CA ALA A 274 13.19 12.66 -25.36
C ALA A 274 11.86 12.55 -24.59
N ILE A 275 11.85 12.79 -23.27
CA ILE A 275 10.62 12.73 -22.44
C ILE A 275 9.54 13.68 -22.99
N THR A 276 9.91 14.88 -23.43
CA THR A 276 8.95 15.89 -23.93
C THR A 276 8.44 15.58 -25.33
N THR A 277 9.16 14.76 -26.10
CA THR A 277 8.88 14.46 -27.51
C THR A 277 8.30 13.08 -27.76
N LEU A 278 8.15 12.25 -26.70
CA LEU A 278 7.49 10.94 -26.80
C LEU A 278 6.08 11.06 -27.36
N LYS A 279 5.72 10.11 -28.20
CA LYS A 279 4.36 9.97 -28.75
C LYS A 279 3.49 9.11 -27.84
N THR A 280 2.19 9.12 -28.11
CA THR A 280 1.26 8.19 -27.44
C THR A 280 1.69 6.74 -27.69
N GLY A 281 1.77 5.94 -26.63
CA GLY A 281 2.24 4.56 -26.68
C GLY A 281 3.75 4.41 -26.69
N GLU A 282 4.52 5.49 -26.56
CA GLU A 282 5.97 5.43 -26.35
C GLU A 282 6.33 5.72 -24.90
N ALA A 283 7.44 5.15 -24.46
CA ALA A 283 8.03 5.41 -23.16
C ALA A 283 9.56 5.33 -23.21
N LEU A 284 10.20 5.97 -22.24
CA LEU A 284 11.58 5.67 -21.89
C LEU A 284 11.58 4.59 -20.82
N VAL A 285 12.42 3.59 -20.98
CA VAL A 285 12.51 2.45 -20.06
C VAL A 285 13.95 2.25 -19.60
N SER A 286 14.11 1.84 -18.33
CA SER A 286 15.36 1.36 -17.77
C SER A 286 15.02 0.27 -16.77
N PHE A 287 15.62 -0.89 -16.93
CA PHE A 287 15.40 -2.05 -16.06
C PHE A 287 16.72 -2.50 -15.45
N LEU A 288 16.65 -3.13 -14.30
CA LEU A 288 17.81 -3.75 -13.67
C LEU A 288 18.27 -4.91 -14.54
N ASP A 289 19.59 -4.98 -14.78
CA ASP A 289 20.22 -6.14 -15.36
C ASP A 289 20.41 -7.29 -14.33
N ALA A 290 21.01 -8.38 -14.76
CA ALA A 290 21.24 -9.53 -13.90
C ALA A 290 22.17 -9.23 -12.69
N ASP A 291 23.00 -8.20 -12.80
CA ASP A 291 23.90 -7.75 -11.74
C ASP A 291 23.25 -6.71 -10.81
N GLY A 292 21.95 -6.37 -11.06
CA GLY A 292 21.20 -5.39 -10.29
C GLY A 292 21.55 -3.93 -10.63
N ALA A 293 22.27 -3.68 -11.72
CA ALA A 293 22.57 -2.34 -12.19
C ALA A 293 21.48 -1.84 -13.16
N PRO A 294 21.04 -0.57 -13.08
CA PRO A 294 20.10 -0.02 -14.06
C PRO A 294 20.70 0.00 -15.47
N SER A 295 19.96 -0.49 -16.45
CA SER A 295 20.35 -0.38 -17.87
C SER A 295 20.40 1.09 -18.29
N ILE A 296 21.13 1.39 -19.38
CA ILE A 296 21.00 2.70 -20.03
C ILE A 296 19.55 2.91 -20.47
N VAL A 297 19.10 4.15 -20.45
CA VAL A 297 17.73 4.46 -20.87
C VAL A 297 17.52 4.17 -22.34
N GLU A 298 16.41 3.52 -22.66
CA GLU A 298 16.01 3.18 -24.02
C GLU A 298 14.61 3.69 -24.33
N ARG A 299 14.35 3.98 -25.61
CA ARG A 299 13.01 4.32 -26.08
C ARG A 299 12.29 3.07 -26.52
N ALA A 300 11.11 2.84 -25.97
CA ALA A 300 10.29 1.65 -26.22
C ALA A 300 8.88 2.03 -26.70
N THR A 301 8.29 1.14 -27.48
CA THR A 301 6.85 1.17 -27.79
C THR A 301 6.11 0.25 -26.84
N ILE A 302 5.14 0.80 -26.12
CA ILE A 302 4.30 0.05 -25.18
C ILE A 302 3.19 -0.63 -25.98
N LEU A 303 3.06 -1.93 -25.81
CA LEU A 303 2.00 -2.69 -26.46
C LEU A 303 0.63 -2.36 -25.84
N PRO A 304 -0.46 -2.42 -26.62
CA PRO A 304 -1.80 -2.25 -26.08
C PRO A 304 -2.15 -3.40 -25.12
N PRO A 305 -3.03 -3.15 -24.13
CA PRO A 305 -3.48 -4.20 -23.21
C PRO A 305 -4.31 -5.25 -23.97
N GLN A 306 -4.22 -6.49 -23.53
CA GLN A 306 -5.06 -7.58 -24.08
C GLN A 306 -6.51 -7.53 -23.56
N SER A 307 -6.81 -6.69 -22.58
CA SER A 307 -8.18 -6.41 -22.14
C SER A 307 -8.87 -5.45 -23.11
N ALA A 308 -10.12 -5.72 -23.46
CA ALA A 308 -10.93 -4.79 -24.24
C ALA A 308 -11.60 -3.76 -23.31
N MET A 309 -11.42 -2.48 -23.58
CA MET A 309 -12.25 -1.44 -22.96
C MET A 309 -13.66 -1.58 -23.52
N ASN A 310 -14.66 -1.60 -22.63
CA ASN A 310 -16.10 -1.77 -22.96
C ASN A 310 -16.55 -3.17 -23.39
N ALA A 311 -15.81 -4.22 -23.13
CA ALA A 311 -16.35 -5.57 -23.16
C ALA A 311 -17.15 -5.80 -21.88
N ILE A 312 -18.45 -5.53 -21.93
CA ILE A 312 -19.42 -6.00 -20.94
C ILE A 312 -19.86 -7.40 -21.35
#